data_b62fc3a9d26049c3ecb44b6216b023b0
#
_entry.id   b62fc3a9d26049c3ecb44b6216b023b0
#
_cell.length_a   1.000
_cell.length_b   1.000
_cell.length_c   1.000
_cell.angle_alpha   90.00
_cell.angle_beta   90.00
_cell.angle_gamma   90.00
#
_symmetry.space_group_name_H-M   'P 1'
#
loop_
_entity.id
_entity.type
_entity.pdbx_description
1 polymer ?
#
loop_
_entity_poly.entity_id
_entity_poly.type
_entity_poly.pdbx_seq_one_letter_code
_entity_poly.pdbx_strand_id
1 'polypeptide(L)'
;ELYHKPANLFVAGFIGSPKMNFATGKDAEGYKAHTIGFRPEHLTLSTESGTWQGKVVIAEHLGSDTFLHIDVDGIGQITARANGDFPVRHGNVVYVTPDPERIYRFDDKGLAL
;
A
#
# COMPACT_ATOMS: atom_id res chain seq x y z
N GLU A 1 -3.58 -11.03 16.92
CA GLU A 1 -4.76 -10.70 16.16
C GLU A 1 -4.49 -10.74 14.66
N LEU A 2 -5.32 -11.47 13.92
CA LEU A 2 -5.10 -11.73 12.50
C LEU A 2 -5.14 -10.48 11.62
N TYR A 3 -5.99 -9.52 11.96
CA TYR A 3 -6.12 -8.30 11.15
C TYR A 3 -4.88 -7.43 11.22
N HIS A 4 -4.36 -7.20 12.42
CA HIS A 4 -3.21 -6.31 12.63
C HIS A 4 -1.87 -7.01 12.44
N LYS A 5 -1.78 -8.28 12.79
CA LYS A 5 -0.54 -9.05 12.70
C LYS A 5 -0.78 -10.40 12.01
N PRO A 6 -0.94 -10.39 10.69
CA PRO A 6 -1.16 -11.64 9.97
C PRO A 6 0.08 -12.53 10.07
N ALA A 7 -0.15 -13.83 10.28
CA ALA A 7 0.92 -14.79 10.48
C ALA A 7 1.72 -15.08 9.21
N ASN A 8 1.11 -14.92 8.05
CA ASN A 8 1.77 -15.18 6.77
C ASN A 8 1.08 -14.42 5.64
N LEU A 9 1.67 -14.47 4.45
CA LEU A 9 1.15 -13.78 3.27
C LEU A 9 -0.24 -14.26 2.88
N PHE A 10 -0.50 -15.55 3.02
CA PHE A 10 -1.80 -16.10 2.68
C PHE A 10 -2.91 -15.47 3.55
N VAL A 11 -2.67 -15.44 4.85
CA VAL A 11 -3.62 -14.82 5.79
C VAL A 11 -3.76 -13.32 5.50
N ALA A 12 -2.64 -12.63 5.28
CA ALA A 12 -2.65 -11.21 4.99
C ALA A 12 -3.47 -10.87 3.75
N GLY A 13 -3.40 -11.73 2.72
CA GLY A 13 -4.16 -11.53 1.49
C GLY A 13 -5.66 -11.74 1.65
N PHE A 14 -6.09 -12.49 2.66
CA PHE A 14 -7.51 -12.75 2.90
C PHE A 14 -8.18 -11.71 3.79
N ILE A 15 -7.41 -11.06 4.64
CA ILE A 15 -7.98 -10.19 5.67
C ILE A 15 -8.00 -8.74 5.22
N GLY A 16 -9.11 -8.10 5.46
CA GLY A 16 -9.29 -6.70 5.15
C GLY A 16 -10.04 -6.46 3.85
N SER A 17 -10.63 -5.29 3.77
CA SER A 17 -11.31 -4.80 2.57
C SER A 17 -11.13 -3.29 2.55
N PRO A 18 -10.36 -2.75 1.59
CA PRO A 18 -9.61 -3.46 0.55
C PRO A 18 -8.45 -4.30 1.10
N LYS A 19 -7.97 -5.20 0.27
CA LYS A 19 -6.88 -6.10 0.65
C LYS A 19 -5.57 -5.35 0.89
N MET A 20 -4.69 -5.97 1.70
CA MET A 20 -3.35 -5.45 1.93
C MET A 20 -2.55 -5.41 0.62
N ASN A 21 -1.75 -4.37 0.46
CA ASN A 21 -0.80 -4.26 -0.64
C ASN A 21 0.48 -5.01 -0.31
N PHE A 22 1.16 -5.52 -1.33
CA PHE A 22 2.44 -6.22 -1.15
C PHE A 22 3.48 -5.66 -2.10
N ALA A 23 4.73 -5.63 -1.63
CA ALA A 23 5.87 -5.25 -2.46
C ALA A 23 7.04 -6.19 -2.19
N THR A 24 7.80 -6.50 -3.25
CA THR A 24 8.97 -7.37 -3.18
C THR A 24 10.18 -6.64 -3.76
N GLY A 25 11.33 -7.33 -3.86
CA GLY A 25 12.51 -6.77 -4.47
C GLY A 25 13.14 -5.67 -3.65
N LYS A 26 13.61 -4.61 -4.31
CA LYS A 26 14.34 -3.53 -3.64
C LYS A 26 13.54 -2.87 -2.52
N ASP A 27 12.25 -2.73 -2.70
CA ASP A 27 11.41 -2.06 -1.70
C ASP A 27 11.31 -2.90 -0.43
N ALA A 28 11.20 -4.22 -0.56
CA ALA A 28 11.19 -5.10 0.60
C ALA A 28 12.58 -5.23 1.22
N GLU A 29 13.62 -5.27 0.42
CA GLU A 29 15.00 -5.37 0.91
C GLU A 29 15.38 -4.22 1.81
N GLY A 30 14.89 -3.03 1.52
CA GLY A 30 15.10 -1.85 2.37
C GLY A 30 14.54 -2.02 3.77
N TYR A 31 13.59 -2.92 3.95
CA TYR A 31 13.01 -3.27 5.26
C TYR A 31 13.53 -4.61 5.78
N LYS A 32 14.56 -5.16 5.16
CA LYS A 32 15.17 -6.45 5.52
C LYS A 32 14.16 -7.60 5.45
N ALA A 33 13.39 -7.64 4.38
CA ALA A 33 12.35 -8.64 4.17
C ALA A 33 12.35 -9.10 2.72
N HIS A 34 11.77 -10.26 2.46
CA HIS A 34 11.53 -10.72 1.09
C HIS A 34 10.30 -10.03 0.51
N THR A 35 9.27 -9.87 1.35
CA THR A 35 8.03 -9.18 0.98
C THR A 35 7.62 -8.26 2.11
N ILE A 36 7.11 -7.09 1.77
CA ILE A 36 6.45 -6.22 2.75
C ILE A 36 4.97 -6.10 2.40
N GLY A 37 4.15 -5.97 3.45
CA GLY A 37 2.72 -5.72 3.30
C GLY A 37 2.36 -4.41 3.97
N PHE A 38 1.46 -3.67 3.37
CA PHE A 38 1.01 -2.39 3.91
C PHE A 38 -0.45 -2.15 3.54
N ARG A 39 -1.22 -1.65 4.48
CA ARG A 39 -2.65 -1.45 4.27
C ARG A 39 -2.92 -0.11 3.61
N PRO A 40 -3.98 -0.03 2.78
CA PRO A 40 -4.33 1.22 2.09
C PRO A 40 -4.49 2.43 3.02
N GLU A 41 -5.04 2.22 4.22
CA GLU A 41 -5.29 3.31 5.18
C GLU A 41 -4.03 3.79 5.90
N HIS A 42 -2.92 3.05 5.77
CA HIS A 42 -1.65 3.41 6.42
C HIS A 42 -0.66 4.08 5.46
N LEU A 43 -1.16 4.63 4.38
CA LEU A 43 -0.36 5.33 3.38
C LEU A 43 -0.66 6.82 3.42
N THR A 44 0.40 7.62 3.37
CA THR A 44 0.28 9.06 3.23
C THR A 44 0.41 9.42 1.76
N LEU A 45 -0.51 10.22 1.26
CA LEU A 45 -0.54 10.62 -0.15
C LEU A 45 -0.18 12.09 -0.29
N SER A 46 0.63 12.41 -1.30
CA SER A 46 1.02 13.78 -1.59
C SER A 46 1.14 13.97 -3.10
N THR A 47 0.88 15.18 -3.56
CA THR A 47 1.10 15.54 -4.96
C THR A 47 2.48 16.15 -5.17
N GLU A 48 3.25 16.34 -4.10
CA GLU A 48 4.54 17.03 -4.16
C GLU A 48 5.75 16.12 -3.92
N SER A 49 5.70 15.27 -2.90
CA SER A 49 6.83 14.41 -2.56
C SER A 49 6.41 13.22 -1.71
N GLY A 50 7.23 12.18 -1.71
CA GLY A 50 6.99 10.97 -0.92
C GLY A 50 8.01 9.90 -1.26
N THR A 51 7.85 8.74 -0.62
CA THR A 51 8.78 7.62 -0.76
C THR A 51 8.70 6.98 -2.14
N TRP A 52 7.48 6.76 -2.64
CA TRP A 52 7.27 6.12 -3.94
C TRP A 52 6.48 7.06 -4.84
N GLN A 53 6.87 7.09 -6.12
CA GLN A 53 6.15 7.86 -7.13
C GLN A 53 5.29 6.92 -7.97
N GLY A 54 4.07 7.32 -8.25
CA GLY A 54 3.16 6.55 -9.08
C GLY A 54 2.17 7.41 -9.82
N LYS A 55 1.33 6.75 -10.63
CA LYS A 55 0.26 7.43 -11.38
C LYS A 55 -1.07 6.85 -10.98
N VAL A 56 -2.06 7.71 -10.81
CA VAL A 56 -3.42 7.30 -10.49
C VAL A 56 -4.03 6.61 -11.71
N VAL A 57 -4.51 5.38 -11.51
CA VAL A 57 -5.23 4.63 -12.53
C VAL A 57 -6.73 4.89 -12.39
N ILE A 58 -7.25 4.72 -11.17
CA ILE A 58 -8.66 4.92 -10.86
C ILE A 58 -8.78 5.61 -9.52
N ALA A 59 -9.72 6.54 -9.42
CA ALA A 59 -10.10 7.14 -8.14
C ALA A 59 -11.58 6.82 -7.90
N GLU A 60 -11.87 6.16 -6.78
CA GLU A 60 -13.22 5.78 -6.41
C GLU A 60 -13.65 6.58 -5.19
N HIS A 61 -14.69 7.36 -5.33
CA HIS A 61 -15.24 8.19 -4.25
C HIS A 61 -16.37 7.44 -3.57
N LEU A 62 -16.15 7.00 -2.35
CA LEU A 62 -17.09 6.18 -1.59
C LEU A 62 -17.47 6.91 -0.29
N GLY A 63 -18.40 7.82 -0.38
CA GLY A 63 -18.84 8.60 0.75
C GLY A 63 -17.75 9.54 1.27
N SER A 64 -17.31 9.31 2.51
CA SER A 64 -16.28 10.16 3.13
C SER A 64 -14.85 9.78 2.76
N ASP A 65 -14.66 8.68 2.01
CA ASP A 65 -13.34 8.20 1.65
C ASP A 65 -13.17 8.15 0.15
N THR A 66 -11.91 8.29 -0.28
CA THR A 66 -11.52 8.08 -1.67
C THR A 66 -10.50 6.95 -1.71
N PHE A 67 -10.74 5.95 -2.54
CA PHE A 67 -9.78 4.88 -2.79
C PHE A 67 -9.08 5.14 -4.11
N LEU A 68 -7.75 5.16 -4.08
CA LEU A 68 -6.93 5.39 -5.24
C LEU A 68 -6.22 4.10 -5.63
N HIS A 69 -6.39 3.70 -6.88
CA HIS A 69 -5.61 2.61 -7.47
C HIS A 69 -4.46 3.28 -8.20
N ILE A 70 -3.24 3.01 -7.75
CA ILE A 70 -2.04 3.72 -8.17
C ILE A 70 -1.04 2.72 -8.75
N ASP A 71 -0.53 3.02 -9.94
CA ASP A 71 0.55 2.25 -10.53
C ASP A 71 1.87 2.87 -10.08
N VAL A 72 2.55 2.18 -9.17
CA VAL A 72 3.76 2.69 -8.53
C VAL A 72 4.99 2.11 -9.22
N ASP A 73 5.92 2.99 -9.59
CA ASP A 73 7.16 2.59 -10.25
C ASP A 73 7.95 1.60 -9.38
N GLY A 74 8.25 0.44 -9.96
CA GLY A 74 9.03 -0.60 -9.27
C GLY A 74 8.22 -1.53 -8.36
N ILE A 75 6.95 -1.20 -8.09
CA ILE A 75 6.11 -2.02 -7.21
C ILE A 75 4.93 -2.64 -7.97
N GLY A 76 4.29 -1.85 -8.83
CA GLY A 76 3.08 -2.25 -9.50
C GLY A 76 1.86 -1.53 -8.93
N GLN A 77 0.69 -2.08 -9.18
CA GLN A 77 -0.55 -1.43 -8.76
C GLN A 77 -0.81 -1.66 -7.27
N ILE A 78 -1.05 -0.56 -6.55
CA ILE A 78 -1.41 -0.60 -5.14
C ILE A 78 -2.73 0.15 -4.96
N THR A 79 -3.35 -0.04 -3.80
CA THR A 79 -4.55 0.69 -3.40
C THR A 79 -4.22 1.55 -2.19
N ALA A 80 -4.60 2.80 -2.22
CA ALA A 80 -4.43 3.73 -1.10
C ALA A 80 -5.78 4.34 -0.74
N ARG A 81 -5.96 4.67 0.53
CA ARG A 81 -7.17 5.30 1.02
C ARG A 81 -6.87 6.71 1.49
N ALA A 82 -7.59 7.68 0.94
CA ALA A 82 -7.50 9.07 1.37
C ALA A 82 -8.79 9.46 2.06
N ASN A 83 -8.69 10.27 3.12
CA ASN A 83 -9.87 10.79 3.79
C ASN A 83 -10.47 11.90 2.94
N GLY A 84 -11.80 11.87 2.81
CA GLY A 84 -12.50 12.89 2.07
C GLY A 84 -12.24 12.83 0.57
N ASP A 85 -12.26 13.99 -0.03
CA ASP A 85 -12.21 14.15 -1.47
C ASP A 85 -10.81 14.57 -1.91
N PHE A 86 -9.93 13.59 -2.08
CA PHE A 86 -8.55 13.86 -2.51
C PHE A 86 -8.57 14.25 -4.01
N PRO A 87 -8.12 15.45 -4.37
CA PRO A 87 -8.35 16.00 -5.72
C PRO A 87 -7.33 15.50 -6.76
N VAL A 88 -7.40 14.23 -7.10
CA VAL A 88 -6.58 13.65 -8.17
C VAL A 88 -7.45 12.87 -9.15
N ARG A 89 -6.94 12.71 -10.36
CA ARG A 89 -7.63 12.03 -11.45
C ARG A 89 -6.72 11.03 -12.13
N HIS A 90 -7.28 10.18 -12.97
CA HIS A 90 -6.52 9.25 -13.79
C HIS A 90 -5.35 9.96 -14.49
N GLY A 91 -4.18 9.40 -14.38
CA GLY A 91 -2.96 9.92 -14.99
C GLY A 91 -2.19 10.91 -14.15
N ASN A 92 -2.77 11.41 -13.06
CA ASN A 92 -2.04 12.32 -12.18
C ASN A 92 -0.91 11.59 -11.45
N VAL A 93 0.21 12.29 -11.28
CA VAL A 93 1.32 11.77 -10.50
C VAL A 93 1.06 12.02 -9.03
N VAL A 94 1.26 10.98 -8.22
CA VAL A 94 1.14 11.08 -6.77
C VAL A 94 2.34 10.41 -6.12
N TYR A 95 2.61 10.79 -4.88
CA TYR A 95 3.66 10.19 -4.07
C TYR A 95 3.03 9.50 -2.90
N VAL A 96 3.51 8.29 -2.60
CA VAL A 96 2.96 7.44 -1.57
C VAL A 96 4.05 7.16 -0.55
N THR A 97 3.75 7.38 0.72
CA THR A 97 4.69 7.10 1.81
C THR A 97 4.02 6.16 2.81
N PRO A 98 4.54 4.94 2.99
CA PRO A 98 3.99 4.02 3.98
C PRO A 98 4.40 4.46 5.38
N ASP A 99 3.51 4.20 6.35
CA ASP A 99 3.83 4.40 7.76
C ASP A 99 4.81 3.31 8.17
N PRO A 100 6.05 3.66 8.53
CA PRO A 100 7.08 2.66 8.84
C PRO A 100 6.74 1.77 10.03
N GLU A 101 5.86 2.22 10.92
CA GLU A 101 5.43 1.43 12.07
C GLU A 101 4.30 0.47 11.73
N ARG A 102 3.76 0.57 10.53
CA ARG A 102 2.61 -0.24 10.08
C ARG A 102 2.95 -1.13 8.90
N ILE A 103 4.23 -1.36 8.64
CA ILE A 103 4.68 -2.26 7.58
C ILE A 103 4.84 -3.66 8.17
N TYR A 104 4.24 -4.64 7.49
CA TYR A 104 4.37 -6.05 7.85
C TYR A 104 5.46 -6.65 6.99
N ARG A 105 6.32 -7.47 7.58
CA ARG A 105 7.45 -8.07 6.88
C ARG A 105 7.31 -9.58 6.83
N PHE A 106 7.67 -10.15 5.70
CA PHE A 106 7.58 -11.60 5.48
C PHE A 106 8.87 -12.12 4.87
N ASP A 107 9.25 -13.35 5.24
CA ASP A 107 10.44 -13.99 4.70
C ASP A 107 10.16 -14.59 3.31
N ASP A 108 11.18 -15.30 2.77
CA ASP A 108 11.07 -15.92 1.44
C ASP A 108 10.07 -17.08 1.38
N LYS A 109 9.63 -17.57 2.52
CA LYS A 109 8.60 -18.61 2.63
C LYS A 109 7.22 -18.02 2.89
N GLY A 110 7.12 -16.70 2.98
CA GLY A 110 5.87 -16.02 3.24
C GLY A 110 5.47 -15.97 4.70
N LEU A 111 6.37 -16.30 5.60
CA LEU A 111 6.10 -16.28 7.03
C LEU A 111 6.43 -14.91 7.62
N ALA A 112 5.63 -14.48 8.59
CA ALA A 112 5.83 -13.19 9.24
C ALA A 112 7.15 -13.15 10.01
N LEU A 113 7.84 -12.04 9.85
CA LEU A 113 9.10 -11.78 10.56
C LEU A 113 8.87 -11.11 11.91
#